data_8b87805589797d406e5d90df2f13ea23
#
_entry.id   8b87805589797d406e5d90df2f13ea23
#
_cell.length_a   1.000
_cell.length_b   1.000
_cell.length_c   1.000
_cell.angle_alpha   90.00
_cell.angle_beta   90.00
_cell.angle_gamma   90.00
#
_symmetry.space_group_name_H-M   'P 1'
#
loop_
_entity.id
_entity.type
_entity.pdbx_description
1 polymer ?
#
loop_
_entity_poly.entity_id
_entity_poly.type
_entity_poly.pdbx_seq_one_letter_code
_entity_poly.pdbx_strand_id
1 'polypeptide(L)'
;MSETNPAATAEAAAPHRYTATVAVEIEARWQDFWDAEGTYAAPNPKGDLAGDPAVAARPKKFIMDMFPYPSGAGLHVGHPLGYIATDVFARYQRMTGHNVLHTLGFDAFGLPAEQHAVQTGEHPRVTTEAAIANMKSQLRRLGLGHDKRRSFATIDPDYYKWTQWIFLQIFNSWYDEAARKARPISELIAQFESGERAVPGHTRAWSELSAAERADVLGGFRLAYASDAPVNWCPGLGTVLANEEVTADGRSE
;
A
#
# COMPACT_ATOMS: atom_id res chain seq x y z
N MET A 1 -15.26 64.31 -19.35
CA MET A 1 -16.47 63.75 -18.72
C MET A 1 -16.27 62.32 -18.52
N SER A 2 -15.98 61.93 -17.29
CA SER A 2 -15.70 60.58 -16.90
C SER A 2 -17.01 59.96 -16.41
N GLU A 3 -17.53 58.98 -17.14
CA GLU A 3 -18.70 58.22 -16.71
C GLU A 3 -18.25 57.18 -15.69
N THR A 4 -18.64 57.38 -14.46
CA THR A 4 -18.53 56.42 -13.36
C THR A 4 -19.55 55.31 -13.56
N ASN A 5 -19.06 54.11 -13.78
CA ASN A 5 -19.85 52.90 -13.81
C ASN A 5 -20.48 52.67 -12.41
N PRO A 6 -21.81 52.57 -12.27
CA PRO A 6 -22.42 52.33 -10.97
C PRO A 6 -22.13 50.92 -10.53
N ALA A 7 -21.64 50.79 -9.30
CA ALA A 7 -21.36 49.55 -8.59
C ALA A 7 -22.50 48.54 -8.78
N ALA A 8 -22.14 47.32 -9.22
CA ALA A 8 -23.00 46.18 -9.16
C ALA A 8 -23.40 45.97 -7.69
N THR A 9 -24.63 46.28 -7.35
CA THR A 9 -25.23 45.94 -6.06
C THR A 9 -25.20 44.44 -5.92
N ALA A 10 -24.46 43.95 -4.91
CA ALA A 10 -24.45 42.56 -4.55
C ALA A 10 -25.92 42.15 -4.26
N GLU A 11 -26.50 41.39 -5.18
CA GLU A 11 -27.83 40.82 -5.03
C GLU A 11 -27.79 39.92 -3.77
N ALA A 12 -28.54 40.33 -2.73
CA ALA A 12 -28.61 39.56 -1.49
C ALA A 12 -29.06 38.16 -1.84
N ALA A 13 -28.19 37.16 -1.65
CA ALA A 13 -28.48 35.78 -1.97
C ALA A 13 -29.77 35.34 -1.23
N ALA A 14 -30.73 34.75 -1.94
CA ALA A 14 -31.95 34.24 -1.34
C ALA A 14 -31.60 33.34 -0.13
N PRO A 15 -32.32 33.50 1.01
CA PRO A 15 -31.94 32.88 2.28
C PRO A 15 -31.87 31.33 2.28
N HIS A 16 -32.27 30.68 1.18
CA HIS A 16 -32.24 29.22 1.02
C HIS A 16 -31.46 28.77 -0.22
N ARG A 17 -30.63 29.66 -0.80
CA ARG A 17 -29.83 29.29 -1.96
C ARG A 17 -28.67 28.36 -1.51
N TYR A 18 -28.57 27.20 -2.13
CA TYR A 18 -27.44 26.28 -1.95
C TYR A 18 -26.20 26.88 -2.62
N THR A 19 -25.26 27.36 -1.82
CA THR A 19 -23.99 27.94 -2.29
C THR A 19 -22.84 27.00 -2.04
N ALA A 20 -21.68 27.21 -2.68
CA ALA A 20 -20.47 26.42 -2.43
C ALA A 20 -20.04 26.48 -0.95
N THR A 21 -20.20 27.63 -0.27
CA THR A 21 -19.89 27.77 1.16
C THR A 21 -20.82 26.89 2.01
N VAL A 22 -22.13 26.96 1.77
CA VAL A 22 -23.13 26.15 2.47
C VAL A 22 -22.89 24.66 2.22
N ALA A 23 -22.52 24.28 0.98
CA ALA A 23 -22.17 22.91 0.64
C ALA A 23 -20.99 22.41 1.49
N VAL A 24 -19.90 23.16 1.55
CA VAL A 24 -18.69 22.78 2.33
C VAL A 24 -19.02 22.63 3.82
N GLU A 25 -19.83 23.50 4.40
CA GLU A 25 -20.24 23.42 5.80
C GLU A 25 -21.09 22.17 6.09
N ILE A 26 -22.05 21.88 5.22
CA ILE A 26 -22.92 20.70 5.34
C ILE A 26 -22.11 19.41 5.20
N GLU A 27 -21.26 19.33 4.18
CA GLU A 27 -20.40 18.16 3.90
C GLU A 27 -19.46 17.89 5.06
N ALA A 28 -18.77 18.91 5.59
CA ALA A 28 -17.87 18.77 6.73
C ALA A 28 -18.61 18.23 7.98
N ARG A 29 -19.76 18.81 8.29
CA ARG A 29 -20.60 18.39 9.44
C ARG A 29 -21.04 16.94 9.32
N TRP A 30 -21.48 16.51 8.12
CA TRP A 30 -21.90 15.12 7.92
C TRP A 30 -20.73 14.13 7.97
N GLN A 31 -19.57 14.49 7.47
CA GLN A 31 -18.38 13.65 7.58
C GLN A 31 -17.91 13.50 9.02
N ASP A 32 -17.96 14.58 9.82
CA ASP A 32 -17.67 14.51 11.26
C ASP A 32 -18.67 13.60 11.98
N PHE A 33 -19.96 13.71 11.64
CA PHE A 33 -21.00 12.83 12.17
C PHE A 33 -20.75 11.35 11.80
N TRP A 34 -20.45 11.06 10.52
CA TRP A 34 -20.16 9.69 10.09
C TRP A 34 -18.93 9.09 10.77
N ASP A 35 -17.91 9.91 11.02
CA ASP A 35 -16.72 9.47 11.74
C ASP A 35 -17.04 9.16 13.23
N ALA A 36 -17.81 10.03 13.89
CA ALA A 36 -18.19 9.85 15.29
C ALA A 36 -19.09 8.62 15.50
N GLU A 37 -20.06 8.41 14.60
CA GLU A 37 -21.00 7.28 14.66
C GLU A 37 -20.42 5.98 14.07
N GLY A 38 -19.24 6.01 13.47
CA GLY A 38 -18.66 4.84 12.80
C GLY A 38 -19.52 4.32 11.65
N THR A 39 -20.21 5.22 10.92
CA THR A 39 -21.20 4.87 9.88
C THR A 39 -20.66 3.91 8.83
N TYR A 40 -19.39 4.02 8.50
CA TYR A 40 -18.72 3.17 7.51
C TYR A 40 -17.85 2.07 8.12
N ALA A 41 -17.87 1.92 9.43
CA ALA A 41 -17.15 0.87 10.12
C ALA A 41 -17.66 -0.53 9.75
N ALA A 42 -16.75 -1.43 9.41
CA ALA A 42 -17.05 -2.84 9.18
C ALA A 42 -16.74 -3.65 10.46
N PRO A 43 -17.73 -4.03 11.26
CA PRO A 43 -17.46 -4.72 12.52
C PRO A 43 -16.98 -6.15 12.28
N ASN A 44 -15.98 -6.55 13.08
CA ASN A 44 -15.62 -7.95 13.26
C ASN A 44 -16.56 -8.62 14.28
N PRO A 45 -16.75 -9.95 14.21
CA PRO A 45 -17.48 -10.69 15.25
C PRO A 45 -16.80 -10.63 16.63
N LYS A 46 -15.46 -10.48 16.66
CA LYS A 46 -14.63 -10.48 17.87
C LYS A 46 -13.37 -9.63 17.68
N GLY A 47 -12.70 -9.30 18.78
CA GLY A 47 -11.42 -8.56 18.81
C GLY A 47 -11.62 -7.05 18.81
N ASP A 48 -10.53 -6.31 18.62
CA ASP A 48 -10.47 -4.84 18.78
C ASP A 48 -11.39 -4.07 17.82
N LEU A 49 -11.73 -4.66 16.68
CA LEU A 49 -12.65 -4.09 15.71
C LEU A 49 -14.05 -4.74 15.77
N ALA A 50 -14.38 -5.37 16.89
CA ALA A 50 -15.75 -5.83 17.14
C ALA A 50 -16.71 -4.65 17.21
N GLY A 51 -17.96 -4.88 16.85
CA GLY A 51 -19.03 -3.88 16.90
C GLY A 51 -20.40 -4.53 16.94
N ASP A 52 -21.41 -3.87 16.39
CA ASP A 52 -22.79 -4.36 16.41
C ASP A 52 -22.86 -5.82 15.90
N PRO A 53 -23.29 -6.78 16.75
CA PRO A 53 -23.39 -8.19 16.38
C PRO A 53 -24.35 -8.44 15.22
N ALA A 54 -25.42 -7.66 15.11
CA ALA A 54 -26.39 -7.79 14.02
C ALA A 54 -25.77 -7.40 12.67
N VAL A 55 -24.90 -6.38 12.64
CA VAL A 55 -24.15 -6.01 11.44
C VAL A 55 -23.04 -7.01 11.17
N ALA A 56 -22.29 -7.44 12.20
CA ALA A 56 -21.21 -8.42 12.06
C ALA A 56 -21.67 -9.77 11.48
N ALA A 57 -22.94 -10.17 11.76
CA ALA A 57 -23.53 -11.41 11.26
C ALA A 57 -24.03 -11.33 9.81
N ARG A 58 -24.15 -10.14 9.22
CA ARG A 58 -24.61 -9.97 7.83
C ARG A 58 -23.65 -10.63 6.83
N PRO A 59 -24.13 -10.97 5.62
CA PRO A 59 -23.26 -11.41 4.53
C PRO A 59 -22.14 -10.41 4.31
N LYS A 60 -20.91 -10.90 4.23
CA LYS A 60 -19.72 -10.05 4.10
C LYS A 60 -19.46 -9.68 2.66
N LYS A 61 -19.08 -8.43 2.45
CA LYS A 61 -18.63 -7.94 1.14
C LYS A 61 -17.34 -7.17 1.32
N PHE A 62 -16.28 -7.58 0.62
CA PHE A 62 -15.03 -6.84 0.54
C PHE A 62 -14.96 -6.13 -0.80
N ILE A 63 -14.80 -4.81 -0.77
CA ILE A 63 -14.71 -3.95 -1.95
C ILE A 63 -13.36 -3.26 -1.90
N MET A 64 -12.57 -3.49 -2.92
CA MET A 64 -11.22 -2.95 -3.08
C MET A 64 -11.18 -1.97 -4.23
N ASP A 65 -10.27 -1.03 -4.14
CA ASP A 65 -9.81 -0.18 -5.21
C ASP A 65 -8.29 -0.09 -5.18
N MET A 66 -7.69 0.39 -6.25
CA MET A 66 -6.25 0.65 -6.29
C MET A 66 -5.91 1.78 -5.32
N PHE A 67 -5.05 1.50 -4.37
CA PHE A 67 -4.61 2.52 -3.40
C PHE A 67 -3.58 3.47 -4.02
N PRO A 68 -3.59 4.77 -3.64
CA PRO A 68 -2.76 5.77 -4.27
C PRO A 68 -1.30 5.66 -3.82
N TYR A 69 -0.40 6.05 -4.72
CA TYR A 69 0.97 6.39 -4.37
C TYR A 69 1.02 7.85 -3.87
N PRO A 70 1.51 8.12 -2.64
CA PRO A 70 1.48 9.46 -2.05
C PRO A 70 2.60 10.34 -2.62
N SER A 71 2.41 10.83 -3.85
CA SER A 71 3.28 11.83 -4.47
C SER A 71 2.99 13.23 -3.92
N GLY A 72 3.97 14.12 -4.00
CA GLY A 72 3.89 15.48 -3.43
C GLY A 72 2.71 16.33 -3.94
N ALA A 73 2.27 16.13 -5.18
CA ALA A 73 1.12 16.84 -5.76
C ALA A 73 -0.23 16.39 -5.20
N GLY A 74 -0.31 15.18 -4.62
CA GLY A 74 -1.56 14.60 -4.14
C GLY A 74 -2.36 13.87 -5.22
N LEU A 75 -3.70 13.89 -5.10
CA LEU A 75 -4.59 13.19 -6.02
C LEU A 75 -4.66 13.87 -7.38
N HIS A 76 -4.64 13.10 -8.45
CA HIS A 76 -5.00 13.54 -9.81
C HIS A 76 -6.43 13.10 -10.15
N VAL A 77 -6.99 13.59 -11.24
CA VAL A 77 -8.38 13.34 -11.65
C VAL A 77 -8.73 11.87 -11.91
N GLY A 78 -7.75 11.02 -12.18
CA GLY A 78 -7.95 9.58 -12.35
C GLY A 78 -8.30 8.86 -11.04
N HIS A 79 -7.83 9.35 -9.89
CA HIS A 79 -8.14 8.73 -8.59
C HIS A 79 -9.63 8.77 -8.26
N PRO A 80 -10.33 9.95 -8.30
CA PRO A 80 -11.74 10.02 -8.03
C PRO A 80 -12.60 9.13 -8.92
N LEU A 81 -12.18 8.87 -10.15
CA LEU A 81 -12.94 8.05 -11.09
C LEU A 81 -13.19 6.63 -10.54
N GLY A 82 -12.16 5.95 -10.07
CA GLY A 82 -12.28 4.65 -9.43
C GLY A 82 -12.94 4.72 -8.06
N TYR A 83 -12.46 5.64 -7.20
CA TYR A 83 -12.87 5.71 -5.80
C TYR A 83 -14.35 6.06 -5.62
N ILE A 84 -14.90 6.93 -6.46
CA ILE A 84 -16.33 7.26 -6.43
C ILE A 84 -17.16 6.05 -6.88
N ALA A 85 -16.74 5.34 -7.91
CA ALA A 85 -17.45 4.16 -8.41
C ALA A 85 -17.53 3.06 -7.36
N THR A 86 -16.40 2.74 -6.73
CA THR A 86 -16.32 1.73 -5.66
C THR A 86 -17.06 2.16 -4.40
N ASP A 87 -17.05 3.46 -4.05
CA ASP A 87 -17.80 4.00 -2.93
C ASP A 87 -19.32 3.92 -3.15
N VAL A 88 -19.80 4.27 -4.32
CA VAL A 88 -21.23 4.12 -4.68
C VAL A 88 -21.65 2.66 -4.56
N PHE A 89 -20.85 1.73 -5.08
CA PHE A 89 -21.13 0.30 -4.95
C PHE A 89 -21.09 -0.17 -3.49
N ALA A 90 -20.15 0.32 -2.70
CA ALA A 90 -20.05 0.00 -1.28
C ALA A 90 -21.26 0.49 -0.48
N ARG A 91 -21.74 1.70 -0.75
CA ARG A 91 -22.98 2.24 -0.15
C ARG A 91 -24.20 1.41 -0.53
N TYR A 92 -24.34 1.06 -1.80
CA TYR A 92 -25.41 0.19 -2.27
C TYR A 92 -25.42 -1.15 -1.53
N GLN A 93 -24.26 -1.80 -1.41
CA GLN A 93 -24.15 -3.08 -0.70
C GLN A 93 -24.51 -2.96 0.80
N ARG A 94 -24.15 -1.85 1.46
CA ARG A 94 -24.60 -1.58 2.84
C ARG A 94 -26.12 -1.43 2.93
N MET A 95 -26.72 -0.69 2.00
CA MET A 95 -28.18 -0.48 1.95
C MET A 95 -28.93 -1.78 1.68
N THR A 96 -28.34 -2.74 0.96
CA THR A 96 -28.90 -4.07 0.71
C THR A 96 -28.58 -5.10 1.80
N GLY A 97 -28.05 -4.65 2.94
CA GLY A 97 -27.93 -5.48 4.14
C GLY A 97 -26.62 -6.26 4.28
N HIS A 98 -25.56 -5.86 3.59
CA HIS A 98 -24.25 -6.47 3.76
C HIS A 98 -23.41 -5.80 4.85
N ASN A 99 -22.52 -6.57 5.48
CA ASN A 99 -21.39 -6.04 6.25
C ASN A 99 -20.26 -5.78 5.26
N VAL A 100 -20.06 -4.51 4.93
CA VAL A 100 -19.14 -4.10 3.85
C VAL A 100 -17.82 -3.61 4.42
N LEU A 101 -16.73 -4.31 4.10
CA LEU A 101 -15.36 -3.81 4.27
C LEU A 101 -14.98 -3.04 3.00
N HIS A 102 -14.85 -1.72 3.13
CA HIS A 102 -14.34 -0.81 2.12
C HIS A 102 -13.36 0.14 2.77
N THR A 103 -12.10 0.07 2.39
CA THR A 103 -11.02 0.86 2.97
C THR A 103 -10.03 1.29 1.90
N LEU A 104 -9.18 2.24 2.20
CA LEU A 104 -8.12 2.71 1.34
C LEU A 104 -6.84 2.83 2.15
N GLY A 105 -5.73 2.33 1.59
CA GLY A 105 -4.38 2.48 2.12
C GLY A 105 -3.53 3.40 1.24
N PHE A 106 -2.20 3.37 1.47
CA PHE A 106 -1.24 4.18 0.72
C PHE A 106 -0.03 3.32 0.34
N ASP A 107 0.28 3.28 -0.97
CA ASP A 107 1.51 2.67 -1.47
C ASP A 107 2.65 3.68 -1.28
N ALA A 108 3.44 3.49 -0.25
CA ALA A 108 4.28 4.57 0.27
C ALA A 108 5.80 4.32 0.15
N PHE A 109 6.21 3.16 -0.37
CA PHE A 109 7.59 2.92 -0.78
C PHE A 109 7.77 3.28 -2.25
N GLY A 110 8.93 3.83 -2.61
CA GLY A 110 9.24 4.01 -4.03
C GLY A 110 10.35 5.00 -4.31
N LEU A 111 10.91 4.86 -5.50
CA LEU A 111 12.03 5.66 -6.01
C LEU A 111 11.79 7.18 -5.98
N PRO A 112 10.59 7.72 -6.28
CA PRO A 112 10.38 9.18 -6.20
C PRO A 112 10.64 9.77 -4.82
N ALA A 113 10.25 9.07 -3.75
CA ALA A 113 10.53 9.52 -2.37
C ALA A 113 12.02 9.45 -2.04
N GLU A 114 12.72 8.42 -2.53
CA GLU A 114 14.16 8.25 -2.35
C GLU A 114 14.96 9.30 -3.13
N GLN A 115 14.59 9.58 -4.37
CA GLN A 115 15.22 10.63 -5.18
C GLN A 115 15.05 12.02 -4.55
N HIS A 116 13.84 12.32 -4.05
CA HIS A 116 13.59 13.55 -3.33
C HIS A 116 14.50 13.68 -2.10
N ALA A 117 14.66 12.59 -1.36
CA ALA A 117 15.55 12.55 -0.19
C ALA A 117 17.01 12.80 -0.56
N VAL A 118 17.50 12.24 -1.67
CA VAL A 118 18.85 12.48 -2.18
C VAL A 118 19.04 13.96 -2.56
N GLN A 119 18.05 14.57 -3.20
CA GLN A 119 18.10 15.96 -3.66
C GLN A 119 18.02 16.97 -2.52
N THR A 120 17.23 16.69 -1.48
CA THR A 120 16.92 17.64 -0.40
C THR A 120 17.69 17.37 0.88
N GLY A 121 18.22 16.15 1.07
CA GLY A 121 18.81 15.69 2.33
C GLY A 121 17.74 15.37 3.41
N GLU A 122 16.45 15.39 3.06
CA GLU A 122 15.37 15.07 3.98
C GLU A 122 15.06 13.57 3.97
N HIS A 123 14.83 12.98 5.14
CA HIS A 123 14.51 11.55 5.22
C HIS A 123 13.19 11.21 4.51
N PRO A 124 13.12 10.17 3.66
CA PRO A 124 11.94 9.85 2.83
C PRO A 124 10.64 9.74 3.62
N ARG A 125 10.70 9.26 4.86
CA ARG A 125 9.52 9.14 5.73
C ARG A 125 8.81 10.48 5.96
N VAL A 126 9.57 11.56 6.18
CA VAL A 126 9.01 12.89 6.49
C VAL A 126 8.15 13.39 5.35
N THR A 127 8.69 13.38 4.14
CA THR A 127 7.96 13.82 2.93
C THR A 127 6.79 12.89 2.60
N THR A 128 6.97 11.57 2.76
CA THR A 128 5.92 10.59 2.50
C THR A 128 4.75 10.74 3.49
N GLU A 129 5.01 10.92 4.78
CA GLU A 129 3.95 11.12 5.77
C GLU A 129 3.20 12.44 5.54
N ALA A 130 3.91 13.51 5.13
CA ALA A 130 3.29 14.77 4.74
C ALA A 130 2.39 14.61 3.48
N ALA A 131 2.84 13.87 2.48
CA ALA A 131 2.07 13.57 1.28
C ALA A 131 0.83 12.72 1.59
N ILE A 132 0.93 11.72 2.48
CA ILE A 132 -0.22 10.94 2.96
C ILE A 132 -1.23 11.84 3.67
N ALA A 133 -0.78 12.75 4.55
CA ALA A 133 -1.66 13.69 5.24
C ALA A 133 -2.41 14.60 4.26
N ASN A 134 -1.71 15.10 3.24
CA ASN A 134 -2.33 15.89 2.16
C ASN A 134 -3.38 15.08 1.40
N MET A 135 -3.05 13.86 0.95
CA MET A 135 -4.01 13.00 0.26
C MET A 135 -5.23 12.66 1.12
N LYS A 136 -5.05 12.39 2.42
CA LYS A 136 -6.17 12.18 3.36
C LYS A 136 -7.11 13.38 3.41
N SER A 137 -6.57 14.60 3.40
CA SER A 137 -7.37 15.82 3.38
C SER A 137 -8.15 15.99 2.07
N GLN A 138 -7.53 15.64 0.93
CA GLN A 138 -8.18 15.65 -0.38
C GLN A 138 -9.28 14.59 -0.50
N LEU A 139 -9.01 13.35 -0.05
CA LEU A 139 -10.00 12.26 -0.01
C LEU A 139 -11.21 12.62 0.86
N ARG A 140 -10.95 13.31 1.99
CA ARG A 140 -12.04 13.81 2.84
C ARG A 140 -12.99 14.73 2.08
N ARG A 141 -12.47 15.58 1.18
CA ARG A 141 -13.31 16.48 0.35
C ARG A 141 -14.24 15.73 -0.60
N LEU A 142 -13.91 14.49 -0.96
CA LEU A 142 -14.78 13.64 -1.80
C LEU A 142 -15.89 12.94 -1.01
N GLY A 143 -15.85 12.97 0.33
CA GLY A 143 -16.88 12.37 1.19
C GLY A 143 -17.00 10.86 1.09
N LEU A 144 -15.90 10.15 0.79
CA LEU A 144 -15.88 8.70 0.59
C LEU A 144 -16.13 7.93 1.89
N GLY A 145 -16.91 6.86 1.79
CA GLY A 145 -17.33 6.01 2.91
C GLY A 145 -16.35 4.88 3.24
N HIS A 146 -15.07 5.20 3.44
CA HIS A 146 -14.06 4.23 3.84
C HIS A 146 -14.06 3.97 5.35
N ASP A 147 -13.78 2.73 5.76
CA ASP A 147 -13.47 2.39 7.16
C ASP A 147 -12.03 2.84 7.46
N LYS A 148 -11.89 4.04 8.02
CA LYS A 148 -10.60 4.66 8.32
C LYS A 148 -9.78 3.90 9.36
N ARG A 149 -10.41 3.06 10.20
CA ARG A 149 -9.73 2.24 11.22
C ARG A 149 -8.88 1.13 10.58
N ARG A 150 -9.13 0.82 9.31
CA ARG A 150 -8.45 -0.22 8.52
C ARG A 150 -7.54 0.36 7.43
N SER A 151 -7.36 1.67 7.44
CA SER A 151 -6.39 2.34 6.56
C SER A 151 -4.98 2.11 7.07
N PHE A 152 -4.05 1.88 6.16
CA PHE A 152 -2.63 1.69 6.46
C PHE A 152 -1.77 2.28 5.33
N ALA A 153 -0.50 2.46 5.61
CA ALA A 153 0.51 2.73 4.60
C ALA A 153 1.51 1.56 4.52
N THR A 154 2.03 1.26 3.35
CA THR A 154 2.99 0.15 3.19
C THR A 154 4.28 0.38 3.99
N ILE A 155 4.59 1.63 4.36
CA ILE A 155 5.71 2.01 5.25
C ILE A 155 5.44 1.79 6.74
N ASP A 156 4.23 1.39 7.12
CA ASP A 156 3.92 1.12 8.53
C ASP A 156 4.63 -0.16 8.97
N PRO A 157 5.38 -0.16 10.10
CA PRO A 157 6.08 -1.35 10.58
C PRO A 157 5.15 -2.54 10.78
N ASP A 158 3.93 -2.30 11.23
CA ASP A 158 2.91 -3.33 11.44
C ASP A 158 2.40 -3.95 10.14
N TYR A 159 2.58 -3.27 9.01
CA TYR A 159 2.28 -3.80 7.70
C TYR A 159 3.48 -4.55 7.11
N TYR A 160 4.63 -3.89 6.92
CA TYR A 160 5.75 -4.49 6.18
C TYR A 160 6.43 -5.64 6.93
N LYS A 161 6.28 -5.77 8.26
CA LYS A 161 6.76 -6.94 9.00
C LYS A 161 6.24 -8.26 8.44
N TRP A 162 5.02 -8.26 7.89
CA TRP A 162 4.44 -9.46 7.27
C TRP A 162 5.07 -9.79 5.93
N THR A 163 5.41 -8.78 5.13
CA THR A 163 6.20 -8.96 3.90
C THR A 163 7.58 -9.56 4.21
N GLN A 164 8.24 -9.04 5.24
CA GLN A 164 9.52 -9.56 5.73
C GLN A 164 9.37 -11.01 6.25
N TRP A 165 8.31 -11.29 6.99
CA TRP A 165 8.04 -12.64 7.48
C TRP A 165 7.81 -13.63 6.33
N ILE A 166 7.02 -13.27 5.33
CA ILE A 166 6.79 -14.09 4.14
C ILE A 166 8.12 -14.35 3.42
N PHE A 167 8.95 -13.31 3.24
CA PHE A 167 10.27 -13.48 2.66
C PHE A 167 11.13 -14.49 3.43
N LEU A 168 11.14 -14.41 4.75
CA LEU A 168 11.88 -15.35 5.60
C LEU A 168 11.37 -16.80 5.47
N GLN A 169 10.06 -16.99 5.29
CA GLN A 169 9.51 -18.34 5.02
C GLN A 169 10.03 -18.87 3.69
N ILE A 170 10.02 -18.04 2.63
CA ILE A 170 10.53 -18.40 1.30
C ILE A 170 12.03 -18.65 1.36
N PHE A 171 12.80 -17.76 2.00
CA PHE A 171 14.26 -17.90 2.16
C PHE A 171 14.65 -19.16 2.93
N ASN A 172 13.89 -19.53 3.96
CA ASN A 172 14.12 -20.73 4.77
C ASN A 172 13.46 -22.00 4.19
N SER A 173 13.16 -22.00 2.90
CA SER A 173 12.56 -23.11 2.19
C SER A 173 13.41 -23.54 0.99
N TRP A 174 13.27 -24.80 0.62
CA TRP A 174 13.79 -25.39 -0.62
C TRP A 174 12.69 -26.15 -1.34
N TYR A 175 12.80 -26.36 -2.64
CA TYR A 175 11.84 -27.14 -3.41
C TYR A 175 12.26 -28.61 -3.46
N ASP A 176 11.43 -29.48 -2.89
CA ASP A 176 11.58 -30.94 -2.98
C ASP A 176 10.85 -31.44 -4.22
N GLU A 177 11.61 -31.78 -5.26
CA GLU A 177 11.06 -32.24 -6.53
C GLU A 177 10.33 -33.58 -6.41
N ALA A 178 10.82 -34.49 -5.56
CA ALA A 178 10.19 -35.80 -5.33
C ALA A 178 8.82 -35.63 -4.66
N ALA A 179 8.73 -34.74 -3.67
CA ALA A 179 7.47 -34.44 -2.99
C ALA A 179 6.64 -33.37 -3.73
N ARG A 180 7.19 -32.71 -4.75
CA ARG A 180 6.58 -31.63 -5.53
C ARG A 180 6.05 -30.48 -4.65
N LYS A 181 6.79 -30.08 -3.64
CA LYS A 181 6.41 -29.02 -2.71
C LYS A 181 7.63 -28.35 -2.06
N ALA A 182 7.42 -27.14 -1.54
CA ALA A 182 8.39 -26.49 -0.68
C ALA A 182 8.45 -27.17 0.69
N ARG A 183 9.68 -27.29 1.24
CA ARG A 183 9.97 -27.82 2.57
C ARG A 183 10.90 -26.88 3.33
N PRO A 184 10.91 -26.93 4.66
CA PRO A 184 11.89 -26.20 5.47
C PRO A 184 13.33 -26.55 5.09
N ILE A 185 14.20 -25.57 4.98
CA ILE A 185 15.62 -25.75 4.64
C ILE A 185 16.35 -26.64 5.68
N SER A 186 15.87 -26.68 6.91
CA SER A 186 16.40 -27.56 7.98
C SER A 186 16.28 -29.04 7.64
N GLU A 187 15.26 -29.44 6.88
CA GLU A 187 15.11 -30.85 6.44
C GLU A 187 16.20 -31.20 5.42
N LEU A 188 16.55 -30.29 4.53
CA LEU A 188 17.67 -30.48 3.60
C LEU A 188 19.01 -30.55 4.33
N ILE A 189 19.21 -29.66 5.32
CA ILE A 189 20.42 -29.68 6.15
C ILE A 189 20.58 -31.05 6.85
N ALA A 190 19.49 -31.55 7.43
CA ALA A 190 19.51 -32.88 8.09
C ALA A 190 19.88 -34.01 7.13
N GLN A 191 19.44 -33.97 5.86
CA GLN A 191 19.83 -34.93 4.83
C GLN A 191 21.32 -34.85 4.50
N PHE A 192 21.92 -33.68 4.48
CA PHE A 192 23.38 -33.51 4.30
C PHE A 192 24.15 -33.99 5.54
N GLU A 193 23.67 -33.68 6.73
CA GLU A 193 24.31 -34.09 8.00
C GLU A 193 24.30 -35.61 8.19
N SER A 194 23.22 -36.28 7.82
CA SER A 194 23.10 -37.74 7.90
C SER A 194 23.81 -38.49 6.76
N GLY A 195 24.22 -37.76 5.69
CA GLY A 195 24.76 -38.38 4.49
C GLY A 195 23.71 -39.03 3.59
N GLU A 196 22.42 -38.85 3.88
CA GLU A 196 21.32 -39.33 3.03
C GLU A 196 21.36 -38.64 1.64
N ARG A 197 21.80 -37.38 1.61
CA ARG A 197 22.02 -36.61 0.39
C ARG A 197 23.49 -36.23 0.25
N ALA A 198 24.07 -36.47 -0.91
CA ALA A 198 25.41 -35.97 -1.24
C ALA A 198 25.42 -34.46 -1.35
N VAL A 199 26.50 -33.81 -0.87
CA VAL A 199 26.66 -32.34 -0.96
C VAL A 199 27.12 -31.97 -2.36
N PRO A 200 26.36 -31.20 -3.13
CA PRO A 200 26.74 -30.83 -4.49
C PRO A 200 28.05 -30.06 -4.54
N GLY A 201 28.92 -30.42 -5.48
CA GLY A 201 30.22 -29.78 -5.68
C GLY A 201 31.30 -30.07 -4.64
N HIS A 202 31.02 -30.95 -3.66
CA HIS A 202 31.98 -31.30 -2.61
C HIS A 202 32.10 -32.83 -2.46
N THR A 203 33.35 -33.26 -2.19
CA THR A 203 33.64 -34.66 -1.81
C THR A 203 33.75 -34.84 -0.28
N ARG A 204 33.84 -33.73 0.45
CA ARG A 204 33.89 -33.67 1.92
C ARG A 204 32.51 -33.82 2.53
N ALA A 205 32.46 -34.34 3.76
CA ALA A 205 31.23 -34.42 4.53
C ALA A 205 30.72 -33.00 4.86
N TRP A 206 29.41 -32.85 5.05
CA TRP A 206 28.80 -31.56 5.42
C TRP A 206 29.43 -30.91 6.65
N SER A 207 29.78 -31.73 7.65
CA SER A 207 30.43 -31.27 8.89
C SER A 207 31.83 -30.67 8.68
N GLU A 208 32.51 -31.03 7.58
CA GLU A 208 33.86 -30.56 7.24
C GLU A 208 33.85 -29.24 6.43
N LEU A 209 32.69 -28.83 5.97
CA LEU A 209 32.55 -27.56 5.22
C LEU A 209 32.55 -26.35 6.16
N SER A 210 33.18 -25.30 5.74
CA SER A 210 33.12 -23.98 6.39
C SER A 210 31.68 -23.41 6.33
N ALA A 211 31.40 -22.40 7.17
CA ALA A 211 30.10 -21.72 7.17
C ALA A 211 29.79 -21.07 5.80
N ALA A 212 30.79 -20.52 5.11
CA ALA A 212 30.63 -19.93 3.79
C ALA A 212 30.28 -20.98 2.74
N GLU A 213 31.02 -22.10 2.69
CA GLU A 213 30.73 -23.20 1.76
C GLU A 213 29.33 -23.81 1.98
N ARG A 214 28.90 -23.95 3.25
CA ARG A 214 27.54 -24.40 3.56
C ARG A 214 26.49 -23.39 3.08
N ALA A 215 26.74 -22.08 3.26
CA ALA A 215 25.84 -21.04 2.79
C ALA A 215 25.70 -21.05 1.27
N ASP A 216 26.81 -21.24 0.54
CA ASP A 216 26.82 -21.33 -0.92
C ASP A 216 26.04 -22.55 -1.42
N VAL A 217 26.26 -23.72 -0.81
CA VAL A 217 25.50 -24.94 -1.13
C VAL A 217 24.00 -24.72 -0.89
N LEU A 218 23.61 -24.18 0.27
CA LEU A 218 22.21 -23.92 0.58
C LEU A 218 21.60 -22.86 -0.32
N GLY A 219 22.41 -21.86 -0.76
CA GLY A 219 22.00 -20.84 -1.70
C GLY A 219 21.48 -21.42 -3.02
N GLY A 220 22.10 -22.51 -3.49
CA GLY A 220 21.66 -23.23 -4.70
C GLY A 220 20.33 -23.98 -4.57
N PHE A 221 19.81 -24.15 -3.34
CA PHE A 221 18.51 -24.81 -3.10
C PHE A 221 17.42 -23.88 -2.61
N ARG A 222 17.77 -22.70 -2.05
CA ARG A 222 16.81 -21.76 -1.50
C ARG A 222 15.88 -21.22 -2.59
N LEU A 223 14.61 -21.00 -2.24
CA LEU A 223 13.63 -20.39 -3.14
C LEU A 223 13.87 -18.87 -3.35
N ALA A 224 14.60 -18.23 -2.45
CA ALA A 224 15.08 -16.85 -2.60
C ALA A 224 16.58 -16.82 -2.36
N TYR A 225 17.31 -16.18 -3.26
CA TYR A 225 18.79 -16.09 -3.22
C TYR A 225 19.25 -14.76 -3.80
N ALA A 226 20.45 -14.34 -3.43
CA ALA A 226 21.11 -13.19 -4.04
C ALA A 226 21.76 -13.61 -5.36
N SER A 227 21.60 -12.81 -6.39
CA SER A 227 22.27 -13.00 -7.68
C SER A 227 22.56 -11.66 -8.33
N ASP A 228 23.60 -11.63 -9.17
CA ASP A 228 23.88 -10.48 -10.02
C ASP A 228 22.96 -10.51 -11.24
N ALA A 229 22.35 -9.37 -11.53
CA ALA A 229 21.50 -9.20 -12.71
C ALA A 229 21.84 -7.88 -13.41
N PRO A 230 21.74 -7.80 -14.75
CA PRO A 230 21.85 -6.53 -15.47
C PRO A 230 20.77 -5.56 -15.01
N VAL A 231 21.15 -4.31 -14.78
CA VAL A 231 20.24 -3.24 -14.35
C VAL A 231 20.43 -1.99 -15.22
N ASN A 232 19.40 -1.16 -15.29
CA ASN A 232 19.47 0.16 -15.92
C ASN A 232 20.09 1.15 -14.92
N TRP A 233 21.38 1.31 -14.94
CA TRP A 233 22.06 2.25 -14.05
C TRP A 233 22.07 3.67 -14.61
N CYS A 234 21.56 4.64 -13.85
CA CYS A 234 21.62 6.05 -14.19
C CYS A 234 22.73 6.76 -13.38
N PRO A 235 23.87 7.09 -13.97
CA PRO A 235 24.97 7.74 -13.24
C PRO A 235 24.63 9.17 -12.80
N GLY A 236 23.72 9.86 -13.50
CA GLY A 236 23.27 11.21 -13.16
C GLY A 236 22.41 11.26 -11.89
N LEU A 237 21.64 10.20 -11.64
CA LEU A 237 20.80 10.06 -10.43
C LEU A 237 21.48 9.19 -9.35
N GLY A 238 22.54 8.44 -9.71
CA GLY A 238 23.24 7.54 -8.80
C GLY A 238 22.38 6.35 -8.35
N THR A 239 21.46 5.88 -9.19
CA THR A 239 20.50 4.82 -8.85
C THR A 239 20.16 3.92 -10.03
N VAL A 240 19.51 2.80 -9.74
CA VAL A 240 18.92 1.89 -10.73
C VAL A 240 17.52 2.38 -11.12
N LEU A 241 17.22 2.30 -12.42
CA LEU A 241 15.91 2.64 -12.98
C LEU A 241 15.12 1.37 -13.31
N ALA A 242 13.81 1.42 -13.13
CA ALA A 242 12.89 0.45 -13.71
C ALA A 242 12.87 0.57 -15.26
N ASN A 243 12.43 -0.46 -15.95
CA ASN A 243 12.36 -0.42 -17.42
C ASN A 243 11.42 0.68 -17.93
N GLU A 244 10.37 0.96 -17.17
CA GLU A 244 9.35 1.97 -17.46
C GLU A 244 9.88 3.41 -17.32
N GLU A 245 10.98 3.59 -16.58
CA GLU A 245 11.64 4.89 -16.35
C GLU A 245 12.74 5.17 -17.39
N VAL A 246 12.95 4.24 -18.31
CA VAL A 246 13.91 4.39 -19.41
C VAL A 246 13.17 4.72 -20.70
N THR A 247 13.43 5.91 -21.22
CA THR A 247 12.89 6.38 -22.48
C THR A 247 13.41 5.57 -23.67
N ALA A 248 12.75 5.66 -24.84
CA ALA A 248 13.12 4.90 -26.04
C ALA A 248 14.55 5.25 -26.57
N ASP A 249 15.09 6.42 -26.21
CA ASP A 249 16.44 6.86 -26.52
C ASP A 249 17.47 6.52 -25.42
N GLY A 250 17.05 5.71 -24.42
CA GLY A 250 17.94 5.17 -23.37
C GLY A 250 18.31 6.17 -22.28
N ARG A 251 17.46 7.16 -22.03
CA ARG A 251 17.64 8.16 -20.95
C ARG A 251 16.66 7.92 -19.82
N SER A 252 16.95 8.51 -18.66
CA SER A 252 15.95 8.60 -17.58
C SER A 252 14.86 9.63 -17.95
N GLU A 253 13.63 9.31 -17.64
CA GLU A 253 12.51 10.27 -17.72
C GLU A 253 12.77 11.51 -16.87
#